data_76a39b1dc42db3c71e07548d52ec04ac
#
_entry.id   76a39b1dc42db3c71e07548d52ec04ac
#
_cell.length_a   1.000
_cell.length_b   1.000
_cell.length_c   1.000
_cell.angle_alpha   90.00
_cell.angle_beta   90.00
_cell.angle_gamma   90.00
#
_symmetry.space_group_name_H-M   'P 1'
#
loop_
_entity.id
_entity.type
_entity.pdbx_description
1 polymer ?
#
loop_
_entity_poly.entity_id
_entity_poly.type
_entity_poly.pdbx_seq_one_letter_code
_entity_poly.pdbx_strand_id
1 'polypeptide(L)'
;MWGLSLIDTLLPLWVIICMVGGVLIGYYVPDVEVVLDGAQFANVSAPIAVGLLIMMYPVFCRIKYEELLDLFKGRFMKNQLLFSLVVNWIIAPLLMVALAWMTLPDLPDYRSGVILVGVARCIAMVLIWNQLAGGNEEFCAVTVAVNSVLQILLFGPLAYFYVVIVGKGTTFQIDMWIIFRSVLIYMGIPLLAGFLTRLTLRRFDWYNKTFVPIVGKLSLLALLYVITVMFALQGREIVNDIGNVLRTAVPLIIYFIVIFVGVLFWCIRAKIPYDIATPQCFTAASNNFELAIAVAVGTYGVRSKEALAATIGPLIEVPMLLLLVYFIKYVHRRWWWNPPQSAALVDSEKGDYREDATRV
;
A
#
# COMPACT_ATOMS: atom_id res chain seq x y z
N MET A 1 2.64 15.11 20.80
CA MET A 1 1.52 14.20 20.99
C MET A 1 0.26 14.88 20.49
N TRP A 2 -0.52 14.24 19.59
CA TRP A 2 -1.84 14.66 19.08
C TRP A 2 -1.87 15.79 18.04
N GLY A 3 -1.36 15.51 16.82
CA GLY A 3 -1.64 16.31 15.63
C GLY A 3 -2.54 15.59 14.61
N LEU A 4 -3.07 14.40 14.95
CA LEU A 4 -4.02 13.69 14.10
C LEU A 4 -5.38 14.34 14.24
N SER A 5 -6.01 14.71 13.12
CA SER A 5 -7.38 15.21 13.14
C SER A 5 -8.32 14.08 13.60
N LEU A 6 -9.48 14.44 14.15
CA LEU A 6 -10.53 13.46 14.49
C LEU A 6 -10.86 12.55 13.28
N ILE A 7 -10.73 13.08 12.06
CA ILE A 7 -10.95 12.35 10.81
C ILE A 7 -9.93 11.23 10.66
N ASP A 8 -8.64 11.50 10.94
CA ASP A 8 -7.57 10.48 10.81
C ASP A 8 -7.72 9.37 11.87
N THR A 9 -8.16 9.73 13.09
CA THR A 9 -8.37 8.75 14.15
C THR A 9 -9.56 7.85 13.90
N LEU A 10 -10.61 8.37 13.25
CA LEU A 10 -11.84 7.66 12.91
C LEU A 10 -11.80 7.09 11.46
N LEU A 11 -10.69 7.19 10.76
CA LEU A 11 -10.55 6.70 9.39
C LEU A 11 -11.03 5.24 9.21
N PRO A 12 -10.68 4.28 10.09
CA PRO A 12 -11.19 2.91 9.98
C PRO A 12 -12.71 2.83 9.99
N LEU A 13 -13.35 3.64 10.83
CA LEU A 13 -14.82 3.69 10.93
C LEU A 13 -15.43 4.28 9.63
N TRP A 14 -14.85 5.36 9.10
CA TRP A 14 -15.32 5.97 7.85
C TRP A 14 -15.17 5.02 6.68
N VAL A 15 -14.06 4.27 6.61
CA VAL A 15 -13.85 3.25 5.57
C VAL A 15 -14.94 2.19 5.64
N ILE A 16 -15.23 1.62 6.82
CA ILE A 16 -16.29 0.61 6.99
C ILE A 16 -17.66 1.18 6.59
N ILE A 17 -17.98 2.40 6.98
CA ILE A 17 -19.26 3.06 6.60
C ILE A 17 -19.34 3.20 5.07
N CYS A 18 -18.29 3.67 4.41
CA CYS A 18 -18.24 3.81 2.97
C CYS A 18 -18.36 2.46 2.25
N MET A 19 -17.76 1.42 2.77
CA MET A 19 -17.85 0.06 2.21
C MET A 19 -19.26 -0.50 2.32
N VAL A 20 -19.84 -0.47 3.52
CA VAL A 20 -21.23 -0.92 3.74
C VAL A 20 -22.19 -0.07 2.91
N GLY A 21 -22.03 1.23 2.91
CA GLY A 21 -22.83 2.14 2.08
C GLY A 21 -22.71 1.84 0.59
N GLY A 22 -21.49 1.58 0.10
CA GLY A 22 -21.23 1.19 -1.28
C GLY A 22 -21.95 -0.12 -1.64
N VAL A 23 -21.79 -1.17 -0.81
CA VAL A 23 -22.49 -2.46 -1.03
C VAL A 23 -24.01 -2.28 -1.06
N LEU A 24 -24.58 -1.51 -0.13
CA LEU A 24 -26.02 -1.25 -0.11
C LEU A 24 -26.48 -0.50 -1.37
N ILE A 25 -25.73 0.52 -1.80
CA ILE A 25 -26.02 1.24 -3.04
C ILE A 25 -25.99 0.27 -4.23
N GLY A 26 -24.92 -0.54 -4.36
CA GLY A 26 -24.77 -1.50 -5.46
C GLY A 26 -25.84 -2.59 -5.47
N TYR A 27 -26.33 -2.99 -4.29
CA TYR A 27 -27.34 -4.04 -4.17
C TYR A 27 -28.77 -3.53 -4.42
N TYR A 28 -29.13 -2.36 -3.84
CA TYR A 28 -30.50 -1.87 -3.86
C TYR A 28 -30.80 -0.87 -4.97
N VAL A 29 -29.80 -0.15 -5.49
CA VAL A 29 -30.05 0.85 -6.56
C VAL A 29 -29.96 0.17 -7.92
N PRO A 30 -31.07 0.16 -8.71
CA PRO A 30 -31.02 -0.35 -10.07
C PRO A 30 -30.07 0.47 -10.93
N ASP A 31 -29.39 -0.20 -11.87
CA ASP A 31 -28.55 0.40 -12.90
C ASP A 31 -27.37 1.29 -12.40
N VAL A 32 -27.05 1.24 -11.10
CA VAL A 32 -25.91 1.98 -10.55
C VAL A 32 -24.61 1.66 -11.29
N GLU A 33 -24.43 0.41 -11.69
CA GLU A 33 -23.27 -0.03 -12.48
C GLU A 33 -23.25 0.66 -13.86
N VAL A 34 -24.38 0.73 -14.55
CA VAL A 34 -24.47 1.35 -15.88
C VAL A 34 -24.11 2.83 -15.81
N VAL A 35 -24.52 3.50 -14.73
CA VAL A 35 -24.20 4.93 -14.52
C VAL A 35 -22.72 5.11 -14.17
N LEU A 36 -22.18 4.27 -13.29
CA LEU A 36 -20.80 4.42 -12.82
C LEU A 36 -19.76 3.88 -13.81
N ASP A 37 -20.10 2.89 -14.64
CA ASP A 37 -19.21 2.29 -15.65
C ASP A 37 -19.51 2.81 -17.07
N GLY A 38 -20.47 3.71 -17.23
CA GLY A 38 -20.88 4.27 -18.53
C GLY A 38 -19.79 5.05 -19.27
N ALA A 39 -18.79 5.57 -18.55
CA ALA A 39 -17.61 6.19 -19.13
C ALA A 39 -16.36 5.51 -18.59
N GLN A 40 -15.45 5.08 -19.48
CA GLN A 40 -14.22 4.40 -19.10
C GLN A 40 -12.98 5.21 -19.50
N PHE A 41 -11.97 5.19 -18.65
CA PHE A 41 -10.65 5.74 -18.90
C PHE A 41 -9.58 4.66 -18.64
N ALA A 42 -8.82 4.33 -19.67
CA ALA A 42 -7.80 3.26 -19.61
C ALA A 42 -8.36 1.90 -19.09
N ASN A 43 -9.53 1.50 -19.58
CA ASN A 43 -10.27 0.29 -19.20
C ASN A 43 -10.77 0.25 -17.74
N VAL A 44 -10.73 1.37 -17.05
CA VAL A 44 -11.27 1.52 -15.70
C VAL A 44 -12.42 2.54 -15.76
N SER A 45 -13.45 2.32 -14.97
CA SER A 45 -14.55 3.28 -14.80
C SER A 45 -14.02 4.68 -14.53
N ALA A 46 -14.48 5.68 -15.26
CA ALA A 46 -13.99 7.06 -15.15
C ALA A 46 -14.11 7.63 -13.72
N PRO A 47 -15.20 7.40 -12.96
CA PRO A 47 -15.28 7.78 -11.55
C PRO A 47 -14.16 7.21 -10.70
N ILE A 48 -13.82 5.92 -10.87
CA ILE A 48 -12.69 5.26 -10.16
C ILE A 48 -11.37 5.87 -10.64
N ALA A 49 -11.16 6.01 -11.94
CA ALA A 49 -9.93 6.54 -12.51
C ALA A 49 -9.60 7.95 -11.98
N VAL A 50 -10.57 8.84 -11.97
CA VAL A 50 -10.44 10.20 -11.42
C VAL A 50 -10.15 10.16 -9.93
N GLY A 51 -10.88 9.35 -9.18
CA GLY A 51 -10.67 9.17 -7.73
C GLY A 51 -9.27 8.68 -7.41
N LEU A 52 -8.75 7.68 -8.15
CA LEU A 52 -7.39 7.15 -7.98
C LEU A 52 -6.31 8.21 -8.25
N LEU A 53 -6.46 8.99 -9.32
CA LEU A 53 -5.50 10.06 -9.64
C LEU A 53 -5.48 11.15 -8.57
N ILE A 54 -6.67 11.59 -8.09
CA ILE A 54 -6.81 12.60 -7.04
C ILE A 54 -6.25 12.06 -5.71
N MET A 55 -6.45 10.79 -5.40
CA MET A 55 -5.99 10.17 -4.17
C MET A 55 -4.46 10.03 -4.13
N MET A 56 -3.85 9.61 -5.24
CA MET A 56 -2.40 9.34 -5.31
C MET A 56 -1.55 10.61 -5.37
N TYR A 57 -2.00 11.65 -6.05
CA TYR A 57 -1.23 12.87 -6.23
C TYR A 57 -0.74 13.52 -4.92
N PRO A 58 -1.57 13.72 -3.87
CA PRO A 58 -1.11 14.30 -2.61
C PRO A 58 -0.07 13.47 -1.86
N VAL A 59 -0.14 12.15 -2.00
CA VAL A 59 0.83 11.23 -1.40
C VAL A 59 2.22 11.52 -1.94
N PHE A 60 2.34 11.65 -3.26
CA PHE A 60 3.61 11.95 -3.92
C PHE A 60 4.10 13.39 -3.67
N CYS A 61 3.21 14.35 -3.41
CA CYS A 61 3.59 15.68 -2.96
C CYS A 61 4.26 15.71 -1.58
N ARG A 62 3.94 14.76 -0.69
CA ARG A 62 4.50 14.68 0.67
C ARG A 62 5.91 14.11 0.71
N ILE A 63 6.31 13.32 -0.29
CA ILE A 63 7.61 12.65 -0.31
C ILE A 63 8.72 13.68 -0.44
N LYS A 64 9.68 13.64 0.49
CA LYS A 64 10.87 14.50 0.50
C LYS A 64 11.97 13.88 -0.36
N TYR A 65 11.85 13.99 -1.67
CA TYR A 65 12.79 13.40 -2.62
C TYR A 65 14.23 13.87 -2.46
N GLU A 66 14.42 15.09 -1.93
CA GLU A 66 15.73 15.69 -1.63
C GLU A 66 16.46 14.96 -0.51
N GLU A 67 15.75 14.43 0.47
CA GLU A 67 16.33 13.70 1.61
C GLU A 67 16.68 12.25 1.26
N LEU A 68 16.15 11.72 0.14
CA LEU A 68 16.44 10.37 -0.33
C LEU A 68 17.94 10.11 -0.46
N LEU A 69 18.69 11.07 -1.05
CA LEU A 69 20.12 10.94 -1.30
C LEU A 69 20.93 10.95 0.00
N ASP A 70 20.48 11.66 1.01
CA ASP A 70 21.17 11.76 2.29
C ASP A 70 21.03 10.49 3.12
N LEU A 71 19.88 9.80 3.03
CA LEU A 71 19.66 8.52 3.67
C LEU A 71 20.49 7.38 3.06
N PHE A 72 20.90 7.52 1.79
CA PHE A 72 21.84 6.57 1.16
C PHE A 72 23.30 6.75 1.62
N LYS A 73 23.64 7.72 2.46
CA LYS A 73 25.03 7.94 2.90
C LYS A 73 25.43 7.03 4.05
N GLY A 74 24.51 6.63 4.95
CA GLY A 74 24.79 5.76 6.08
C GLY A 74 24.72 4.26 5.73
N ARG A 75 25.71 3.46 6.17
CA ARG A 75 25.74 1.99 5.95
C ARG A 75 24.55 1.31 6.61
N PHE A 76 24.17 1.74 7.82
CA PHE A 76 23.01 1.22 8.54
C PHE A 76 21.72 1.42 7.75
N MET A 77 21.46 2.65 7.27
CA MET A 77 20.25 2.96 6.49
C MET A 77 20.20 2.23 5.15
N LYS A 78 21.34 2.05 4.47
CA LYS A 78 21.43 1.22 3.27
C LYS A 78 21.01 -0.23 3.52
N ASN A 79 21.51 -0.82 4.61
CA ASN A 79 21.17 -2.19 4.98
C ASN A 79 19.69 -2.33 5.33
N GLN A 80 19.11 -1.34 6.04
CA GLN A 80 17.68 -1.32 6.35
C GLN A 80 16.82 -1.20 5.08
N LEU A 81 17.21 -0.36 4.14
CA LEU A 81 16.53 -0.23 2.87
C LEU A 81 16.64 -1.51 2.03
N LEU A 82 17.83 -2.11 1.95
CA LEU A 82 18.02 -3.38 1.26
C LEU A 82 17.17 -4.50 1.87
N PHE A 83 17.13 -4.60 3.20
CA PHE A 83 16.23 -5.52 3.89
C PHE A 83 14.77 -5.28 3.52
N SER A 84 14.33 -4.01 3.56
CA SER A 84 12.98 -3.63 3.13
C SER A 84 12.66 -4.08 1.71
N LEU A 85 13.60 -3.86 0.76
CA LEU A 85 13.43 -4.27 -0.63
C LEU A 85 13.30 -5.78 -0.80
N VAL A 86 14.16 -6.55 -0.13
CA VAL A 86 14.08 -8.02 -0.17
C VAL A 86 12.75 -8.51 0.40
N VAL A 87 12.34 -7.97 1.54
CA VAL A 87 11.06 -8.36 2.15
C VAL A 87 9.89 -7.98 1.25
N ASN A 88 9.85 -6.76 0.76
CA ASN A 88 8.71 -6.24 -0.01
C ASN A 88 8.60 -6.87 -1.41
N TRP A 89 9.72 -7.14 -2.09
CA TRP A 89 9.70 -7.54 -3.50
C TRP A 89 9.95 -9.03 -3.73
N ILE A 90 10.42 -9.74 -2.72
CA ILE A 90 10.68 -11.19 -2.82
C ILE A 90 9.84 -11.96 -1.80
N ILE A 91 10.04 -11.71 -0.50
CA ILE A 91 9.44 -12.52 0.56
C ILE A 91 7.92 -12.35 0.61
N ALA A 92 7.44 -11.12 0.60
CA ALA A 92 6.02 -10.83 0.74
C ALA A 92 5.17 -11.32 -0.46
N PRO A 93 5.57 -11.11 -1.73
CA PRO A 93 4.87 -11.71 -2.87
C PRO A 93 4.87 -13.24 -2.84
N LEU A 94 6.01 -13.88 -2.54
CA LEU A 94 6.10 -15.34 -2.42
C LEU A 94 5.18 -15.90 -1.34
N LEU A 95 5.14 -15.24 -0.18
CA LEU A 95 4.24 -15.62 0.92
C LEU A 95 2.78 -15.52 0.48
N MET A 96 2.39 -14.41 -0.17
CA MET A 96 1.01 -14.26 -0.66
C MET A 96 0.64 -15.32 -1.69
N VAL A 97 1.54 -15.62 -2.63
CA VAL A 97 1.33 -16.69 -3.63
C VAL A 97 1.15 -18.03 -2.93
N ALA A 98 2.01 -18.38 -1.98
CA ALA A 98 1.91 -19.63 -1.23
C ALA A 98 0.58 -19.73 -0.48
N LEU A 99 0.18 -18.68 0.24
CA LEU A 99 -1.09 -18.64 0.97
C LEU A 99 -2.29 -18.71 0.02
N ALA A 100 -2.27 -18.00 -1.10
CA ALA A 100 -3.33 -18.04 -2.09
C ALA A 100 -3.51 -19.45 -2.68
N TRP A 101 -2.42 -20.17 -2.94
CA TRP A 101 -2.48 -21.56 -3.38
C TRP A 101 -2.97 -22.53 -2.29
N MET A 102 -2.59 -22.31 -1.05
CA MET A 102 -3.01 -23.17 0.08
C MET A 102 -4.49 -23.01 0.42
N THR A 103 -5.04 -21.81 0.26
CA THR A 103 -6.40 -21.49 0.73
C THR A 103 -7.46 -21.46 -0.39
N LEU A 104 -7.03 -21.20 -1.64
CA LEU A 104 -7.90 -21.04 -2.81
C LEU A 104 -7.48 -21.95 -3.98
N PRO A 105 -7.23 -23.27 -3.77
CA PRO A 105 -6.78 -24.16 -4.84
C PRO A 105 -7.83 -24.37 -5.93
N ASP A 106 -9.10 -24.31 -5.56
CA ASP A 106 -10.30 -24.53 -6.39
C ASP A 106 -10.91 -23.23 -6.95
N LEU A 107 -10.38 -22.07 -6.58
CA LEU A 107 -10.87 -20.76 -7.01
C LEU A 107 -9.77 -19.96 -7.75
N PRO A 108 -9.41 -20.36 -9.00
CA PRO A 108 -8.29 -19.80 -9.72
C PRO A 108 -8.41 -18.28 -9.98
N ASP A 109 -9.62 -17.80 -10.27
CA ASP A 109 -9.87 -16.39 -10.56
C ASP A 109 -9.68 -15.54 -9.31
N TYR A 110 -10.27 -15.92 -8.15
CA TYR A 110 -10.06 -15.26 -6.86
C TYR A 110 -8.60 -15.32 -6.43
N ARG A 111 -7.94 -16.47 -6.65
CA ARG A 111 -6.51 -16.64 -6.38
C ARG A 111 -5.66 -15.65 -7.17
N SER A 112 -5.94 -15.46 -8.45
CA SER A 112 -5.25 -14.50 -9.31
C SER A 112 -5.38 -13.07 -8.78
N GLY A 113 -6.58 -12.66 -8.35
CA GLY A 113 -6.81 -11.36 -7.73
C GLY A 113 -6.02 -11.16 -6.42
N VAL A 114 -6.00 -12.17 -5.54
CA VAL A 114 -5.19 -12.14 -4.30
C VAL A 114 -3.70 -12.05 -4.60
N ILE A 115 -3.21 -12.76 -5.62
CA ILE A 115 -1.80 -12.68 -6.04
C ILE A 115 -1.46 -11.29 -6.56
N LEU A 116 -2.32 -10.65 -7.37
CA LEU A 116 -2.14 -9.27 -7.83
C LEU A 116 -2.00 -8.30 -6.64
N VAL A 117 -2.84 -8.46 -5.62
CA VAL A 117 -2.72 -7.70 -4.37
C VAL A 117 -1.37 -7.94 -3.71
N GLY A 118 -0.94 -9.19 -3.62
CA GLY A 118 0.33 -9.57 -2.99
C GLY A 118 1.58 -8.98 -3.66
N VAL A 119 1.52 -8.68 -4.94
CA VAL A 119 2.61 -8.04 -5.70
C VAL A 119 2.61 -6.52 -5.54
N ALA A 120 1.46 -5.90 -5.31
CA ALA A 120 1.32 -4.46 -5.19
C ALA A 120 1.79 -3.96 -3.82
N ARG A 121 2.79 -3.08 -3.77
CA ARG A 121 3.34 -2.54 -2.51
C ARG A 121 2.68 -1.22 -2.12
N CYS A 122 2.36 -1.07 -0.83
CA CYS A 122 1.66 0.11 -0.32
C CYS A 122 2.47 1.40 -0.49
N ILE A 123 1.75 2.49 -0.76
CA ILE A 123 2.31 3.81 -0.98
C ILE A 123 1.69 4.85 -0.05
N ALA A 124 0.38 4.78 0.17
CA ALA A 124 -0.37 5.83 0.84
C ALA A 124 -0.66 5.51 2.31
N MET A 125 -1.34 4.40 2.57
CA MET A 125 -1.87 4.09 3.90
C MET A 125 -0.78 3.72 4.91
N VAL A 126 0.34 3.19 4.45
CA VAL A 126 1.46 2.81 5.32
C VAL A 126 2.02 3.99 6.11
N LEU A 127 2.01 5.20 5.54
CA LEU A 127 2.45 6.42 6.24
C LEU A 127 1.54 6.71 7.46
N ILE A 128 0.24 6.48 7.33
CA ILE A 128 -0.73 6.67 8.42
C ILE A 128 -0.50 5.64 9.52
N TRP A 129 -0.36 4.37 9.16
CA TRP A 129 -0.12 3.30 10.14
C TRP A 129 1.21 3.48 10.86
N ASN A 130 2.26 3.87 10.13
CA ASN A 130 3.56 4.19 10.69
C ASN A 130 3.49 5.33 11.70
N GLN A 131 2.82 6.42 11.35
CA GLN A 131 2.63 7.58 12.23
C GLN A 131 1.83 7.22 13.48
N LEU A 132 0.72 6.46 13.33
CA LEU A 132 -0.09 5.97 14.46
C LEU A 132 0.74 5.07 15.39
N ALA A 133 1.63 4.28 14.86
CA ALA A 133 2.50 3.40 15.64
C ALA A 133 3.71 4.14 16.26
N GLY A 134 4.05 5.34 15.81
CA GLY A 134 5.21 6.12 16.30
C GLY A 134 6.52 5.68 15.65
N GLY A 135 6.48 5.22 14.40
CA GLY A 135 7.67 4.91 13.61
C GLY A 135 8.29 6.14 12.97
N ASN A 136 9.49 5.97 12.42
CA ASN A 136 10.23 7.02 11.74
C ASN A 136 9.56 7.41 10.42
N GLU A 137 9.06 8.64 10.33
CA GLU A 137 8.32 9.12 9.17
C GLU A 137 9.23 9.32 7.95
N GLU A 138 10.47 9.73 8.15
CA GLU A 138 11.43 9.97 7.06
C GLU A 138 11.85 8.66 6.40
N PHE A 139 12.23 7.66 7.20
CA PHE A 139 12.58 6.34 6.68
C PHE A 139 11.38 5.67 6.00
N CYS A 140 10.18 5.79 6.57
CA CYS A 140 8.96 5.31 5.95
C CYS A 140 8.71 5.95 4.58
N ALA A 141 8.80 7.29 4.51
CA ALA A 141 8.59 8.04 3.27
C ALA A 141 9.60 7.67 2.18
N VAL A 142 10.88 7.45 2.56
CA VAL A 142 11.92 6.99 1.63
C VAL A 142 11.61 5.58 1.10
N THR A 143 11.27 4.66 1.99
CA THR A 143 10.91 3.29 1.60
C THR A 143 9.71 3.28 0.65
N VAL A 144 8.71 4.10 0.93
CA VAL A 144 7.54 4.32 0.06
C VAL A 144 7.95 4.88 -1.30
N ALA A 145 8.83 5.89 -1.34
CA ALA A 145 9.29 6.48 -2.59
C ALA A 145 10.02 5.45 -3.47
N VAL A 146 10.93 4.68 -2.87
CA VAL A 146 11.66 3.62 -3.57
C VAL A 146 10.70 2.53 -4.06
N ASN A 147 9.78 2.08 -3.21
CA ASN A 147 8.75 1.12 -3.60
C ASN A 147 7.87 1.65 -4.74
N SER A 148 7.54 2.95 -4.74
CA SER A 148 6.75 3.58 -5.81
C SER A 148 7.44 3.52 -7.17
N VAL A 149 8.73 3.84 -7.22
CA VAL A 149 9.52 3.75 -8.45
C VAL A 149 9.67 2.30 -8.91
N LEU A 150 10.03 1.41 -8.00
CA LEU A 150 10.17 -0.02 -8.32
C LEU A 150 8.85 -0.65 -8.76
N GLN A 151 7.71 -0.22 -8.20
CA GLN A 151 6.40 -0.73 -8.58
C GLN A 151 6.05 -0.42 -10.04
N ILE A 152 6.44 0.76 -10.55
CA ILE A 152 6.25 1.09 -11.97
C ILE A 152 7.02 0.10 -12.87
N LEU A 153 8.22 -0.30 -12.43
CA LEU A 153 9.10 -1.18 -13.23
C LEU A 153 8.79 -2.67 -13.02
N LEU A 154 8.55 -3.07 -11.79
CA LEU A 154 8.50 -4.49 -11.40
C LEU A 154 7.09 -5.06 -11.30
N PHE A 155 6.06 -4.24 -11.07
CA PHE A 155 4.71 -4.76 -10.88
C PHE A 155 4.22 -5.59 -12.07
N GLY A 156 4.34 -5.07 -13.30
CA GLY A 156 3.92 -5.78 -14.51
C GLY A 156 4.61 -7.13 -14.69
N PRO A 157 5.96 -7.17 -14.73
CA PRO A 157 6.72 -8.43 -14.84
C PRO A 157 6.41 -9.43 -13.72
N LEU A 158 6.31 -8.98 -12.46
CA LEU A 158 6.01 -9.86 -11.34
C LEU A 158 4.57 -10.35 -11.34
N ALA A 159 3.61 -9.49 -11.66
CA ALA A 159 2.21 -9.89 -11.82
C ALA A 159 2.07 -10.95 -12.92
N TYR A 160 2.70 -10.75 -14.07
CA TYR A 160 2.74 -11.74 -15.14
C TYR A 160 3.37 -13.06 -14.66
N PHE A 161 4.55 -12.99 -14.03
CA PHE A 161 5.24 -14.18 -13.52
C PHE A 161 4.38 -14.97 -12.53
N TYR A 162 3.86 -14.30 -11.50
CA TYR A 162 3.14 -15.00 -10.44
C TYR A 162 1.72 -15.43 -10.84
N VAL A 163 1.00 -14.65 -11.65
CA VAL A 163 -0.36 -14.99 -12.05
C VAL A 163 -0.36 -15.97 -13.22
N VAL A 164 0.46 -15.75 -14.24
CA VAL A 164 0.45 -16.57 -15.47
C VAL A 164 1.32 -17.80 -15.33
N ILE A 165 2.60 -17.62 -14.93
CA ILE A 165 3.57 -18.73 -14.93
C ILE A 165 3.35 -19.62 -13.69
N VAL A 166 3.29 -19.04 -12.50
CA VAL A 166 3.15 -19.77 -11.24
C VAL A 166 1.69 -20.11 -10.98
N GLY A 167 0.77 -19.17 -11.22
CA GLY A 167 -0.65 -19.29 -10.94
C GLY A 167 -1.37 -20.26 -11.88
N LYS A 168 -0.75 -20.67 -13.02
CA LYS A 168 -1.43 -21.43 -14.10
C LYS A 168 -2.81 -20.83 -14.40
N GLY A 169 -2.88 -19.51 -14.37
CA GLY A 169 -4.11 -18.74 -14.54
C GLY A 169 -4.79 -19.14 -15.84
N THR A 170 -6.04 -19.47 -15.72
CA THR A 170 -6.88 -19.97 -16.79
C THR A 170 -7.12 -18.88 -17.83
N THR A 171 -6.96 -19.23 -19.09
CA THR A 171 -7.67 -18.77 -20.31
C THR A 171 -7.59 -17.31 -20.75
N PHE A 172 -7.20 -16.32 -19.95
CA PHE A 172 -6.99 -14.97 -20.46
C PHE A 172 -5.50 -14.73 -20.70
N GLN A 173 -5.13 -14.41 -21.94
CA GLN A 173 -3.82 -13.85 -22.25
C GLN A 173 -3.75 -12.49 -21.55
N ILE A 174 -3.12 -12.47 -20.37
CA ILE A 174 -2.83 -11.22 -19.69
C ILE A 174 -1.91 -10.43 -20.60
N ASP A 175 -2.43 -9.36 -21.18
CA ASP A 175 -1.61 -8.44 -21.96
C ASP A 175 -0.75 -7.61 -21.00
N MET A 176 0.55 -7.91 -20.97
CA MET A 176 1.52 -7.15 -20.18
C MET A 176 1.43 -5.64 -20.46
N TRP A 177 1.05 -5.27 -21.67
CA TRP A 177 0.89 -3.87 -22.04
C TRP A 177 -0.26 -3.18 -21.29
N ILE A 178 -1.37 -3.88 -21.07
CA ILE A 178 -2.51 -3.35 -20.31
C ILE A 178 -2.09 -3.10 -18.85
N ILE A 179 -1.39 -4.07 -18.22
CA ILE A 179 -0.87 -3.91 -16.87
C ILE A 179 0.09 -2.71 -16.80
N PHE A 180 1.08 -2.66 -17.68
CA PHE A 180 2.10 -1.61 -17.71
C PHE A 180 1.47 -0.23 -17.92
N ARG A 181 0.52 -0.11 -18.86
CA ARG A 181 -0.23 1.11 -19.13
C ARG A 181 -1.03 1.55 -17.89
N SER A 182 -1.71 0.64 -17.21
CA SER A 182 -2.47 0.94 -15.99
C SER A 182 -1.56 1.48 -14.89
N VAL A 183 -0.41 0.83 -14.67
CA VAL A 183 0.59 1.31 -13.67
C VAL A 183 1.11 2.69 -14.04
N LEU A 184 1.45 2.94 -15.29
CA LEU A 184 1.93 4.26 -15.73
C LEU A 184 0.87 5.36 -15.54
N ILE A 185 -0.39 5.07 -15.83
CA ILE A 185 -1.46 6.05 -15.72
C ILE A 185 -1.79 6.32 -14.25
N TYR A 186 -2.11 5.27 -13.48
CA TYR A 186 -2.65 5.45 -12.12
C TYR A 186 -1.59 5.73 -11.07
N MET A 187 -0.31 5.49 -11.39
CA MET A 187 0.80 5.73 -10.49
C MET A 187 1.85 6.66 -11.08
N GLY A 188 2.26 6.45 -12.32
CA GLY A 188 3.31 7.24 -12.97
C GLY A 188 2.93 8.70 -13.15
N ILE A 189 1.70 8.99 -13.60
CA ILE A 189 1.21 10.38 -13.77
C ILE A 189 1.14 11.11 -12.42
N PRO A 190 0.48 10.58 -11.35
CA PRO A 190 0.48 11.24 -10.06
C PRO A 190 1.88 11.39 -9.44
N LEU A 191 2.76 10.40 -9.62
CA LEU A 191 4.15 10.47 -9.15
C LEU A 191 4.89 11.63 -9.82
N LEU A 192 4.83 11.72 -11.14
CA LEU A 192 5.48 12.80 -11.90
C LEU A 192 4.90 14.16 -11.51
N ALA A 193 3.58 14.27 -11.45
CA ALA A 193 2.90 15.51 -11.05
C ALA A 193 3.27 15.93 -9.62
N GLY A 194 3.24 15.00 -8.66
CA GLY A 194 3.62 15.26 -7.25
C GLY A 194 5.08 15.65 -7.11
N PHE A 195 5.98 14.96 -7.82
CA PHE A 195 7.41 15.28 -7.86
C PHE A 195 7.65 16.69 -8.42
N LEU A 196 7.07 17.03 -9.56
CA LEU A 196 7.21 18.35 -10.18
C LEU A 196 6.62 19.45 -9.29
N THR A 197 5.45 19.21 -8.70
CA THR A 197 4.82 20.15 -7.76
C THR A 197 5.74 20.42 -6.57
N ARG A 198 6.30 19.37 -5.96
CA ARG A 198 7.24 19.53 -4.87
C ARG A 198 8.51 20.25 -5.31
N LEU A 199 9.10 19.87 -6.42
CA LEU A 199 10.33 20.48 -6.94
C LEU A 199 10.16 21.99 -7.15
N THR A 200 9.01 22.43 -7.65
CA THR A 200 8.72 23.84 -7.95
C THR A 200 8.29 24.63 -6.70
N LEU A 201 7.41 24.04 -5.86
CA LEU A 201 6.74 24.75 -4.78
C LEU A 201 7.41 24.61 -3.41
N ARG A 202 8.32 23.65 -3.21
CA ARG A 202 8.98 23.43 -1.90
C ARG A 202 9.74 24.65 -1.33
N ARG A 203 10.09 25.59 -2.19
CA ARG A 203 10.80 26.82 -1.79
C ARG A 203 9.91 27.82 -1.04
N PHE A 204 8.59 27.64 -1.14
CA PHE A 204 7.61 28.51 -0.52
C PHE A 204 7.16 27.91 0.82
N ASP A 205 7.21 28.70 1.90
CA ASP A 205 6.73 28.29 3.23
C ASP A 205 5.27 27.82 3.23
N TRP A 206 4.46 28.42 2.38
CA TRP A 206 3.06 28.04 2.16
C TRP A 206 2.89 26.58 1.74
N TYR A 207 3.85 26.00 0.99
CA TYR A 207 3.76 24.63 0.52
C TYR A 207 3.59 23.63 1.66
N ASN A 208 4.50 23.61 2.61
CA ASN A 208 4.47 22.67 3.73
C ASN A 208 3.41 23.01 4.79
N LYS A 209 3.14 24.33 5.00
CA LYS A 209 2.23 24.80 6.06
C LYS A 209 0.76 24.74 5.66
N THR A 210 0.45 24.92 4.38
CA THR A 210 -0.94 25.07 3.90
C THR A 210 -1.29 24.06 2.83
N PHE A 211 -0.51 23.98 1.74
CA PHE A 211 -0.84 23.15 0.58
C PHE A 211 -0.84 21.66 0.92
N VAL A 212 0.26 21.14 1.49
CA VAL A 212 0.39 19.71 1.81
C VAL A 212 -0.69 19.21 2.79
N PRO A 213 -1.06 19.93 3.87
CA PRO A 213 -2.17 19.53 4.72
C PRO A 213 -3.54 19.53 4.02
N ILE A 214 -3.82 20.52 3.15
CA ILE A 214 -5.09 20.61 2.43
C ILE A 214 -5.23 19.46 1.43
N VAL A 215 -4.22 19.27 0.56
CA VAL A 215 -4.27 18.17 -0.42
C VAL A 215 -4.24 16.79 0.25
N GLY A 216 -3.65 16.70 1.44
CA GLY A 216 -3.72 15.48 2.25
C GLY A 216 -5.15 15.11 2.69
N LYS A 217 -5.96 16.09 3.08
CA LYS A 217 -7.38 15.87 3.38
C LYS A 217 -8.16 15.48 2.13
N LEU A 218 -7.82 16.09 0.99
CA LEU A 218 -8.41 15.71 -0.30
C LEU A 218 -8.10 14.26 -0.68
N SER A 219 -6.88 13.78 -0.39
CA SER A 219 -6.51 12.36 -0.60
C SER A 219 -7.39 11.42 0.22
N LEU A 220 -7.66 11.75 1.48
CA LEU A 220 -8.54 10.94 2.34
C LEU A 220 -9.99 10.92 1.82
N LEU A 221 -10.51 12.06 1.39
CA LEU A 221 -11.84 12.12 0.80
C LEU A 221 -11.92 11.33 -0.51
N ALA A 222 -10.89 11.43 -1.36
CA ALA A 222 -10.80 10.65 -2.59
C ALA A 222 -10.70 9.15 -2.30
N LEU A 223 -9.98 8.73 -1.26
CA LEU A 223 -9.93 7.34 -0.79
C LEU A 223 -11.33 6.83 -0.44
N LEU A 224 -12.06 7.55 0.41
CA LEU A 224 -13.42 7.18 0.81
C LEU A 224 -14.38 7.12 -0.38
N TYR A 225 -14.25 8.08 -1.31
CA TYR A 225 -15.01 8.10 -2.56
C TYR A 225 -14.71 6.86 -3.43
N VAL A 226 -13.43 6.57 -3.68
CA VAL A 226 -13.02 5.39 -4.49
C VAL A 226 -13.55 4.11 -3.85
N ILE A 227 -13.40 3.94 -2.54
CA ILE A 227 -13.93 2.78 -1.82
C ILE A 227 -15.44 2.67 -2.03
N THR A 228 -16.19 3.75 -1.84
CA THR A 228 -17.66 3.75 -2.01
C THR A 228 -18.06 3.34 -3.44
N VAL A 229 -17.43 3.93 -4.45
CA VAL A 229 -17.74 3.64 -5.87
C VAL A 229 -17.40 2.17 -6.21
N MET A 230 -16.26 1.67 -5.73
CA MET A 230 -15.85 0.29 -6.00
C MET A 230 -16.80 -0.73 -5.37
N PHE A 231 -17.17 -0.52 -4.10
CA PHE A 231 -18.13 -1.38 -3.44
C PHE A 231 -19.54 -1.24 -4.01
N ALA A 232 -19.89 -0.07 -4.57
CA ALA A 232 -21.15 0.10 -5.29
C ALA A 232 -21.17 -0.67 -6.62
N LEU A 233 -20.07 -0.68 -7.36
CA LEU A 233 -19.95 -1.44 -8.61
C LEU A 233 -19.98 -2.95 -8.41
N GLN A 234 -19.54 -3.46 -7.26
CA GLN A 234 -19.44 -4.90 -6.97
C GLN A 234 -20.44 -5.36 -5.89
N GLY A 235 -21.36 -4.51 -5.46
CA GLY A 235 -22.25 -4.80 -4.34
C GLY A 235 -23.11 -6.04 -4.54
N ARG A 236 -23.62 -6.28 -5.74
CA ARG A 236 -24.40 -7.47 -6.07
C ARG A 236 -23.56 -8.74 -6.05
N GLU A 237 -22.37 -8.70 -6.64
CA GLU A 237 -21.44 -9.84 -6.65
C GLU A 237 -21.01 -10.21 -5.23
N ILE A 238 -20.72 -9.21 -4.38
CA ILE A 238 -20.34 -9.45 -2.98
C ILE A 238 -21.46 -10.17 -2.21
N VAL A 239 -22.69 -9.72 -2.35
CA VAL A 239 -23.83 -10.33 -1.64
C VAL A 239 -24.15 -11.72 -2.19
N ASN A 240 -24.10 -11.89 -3.51
CA ASN A 240 -24.45 -13.15 -4.16
C ASN A 240 -23.38 -14.24 -3.95
N ASP A 241 -22.12 -13.87 -3.82
CA ASP A 241 -20.99 -14.80 -3.67
C ASP A 241 -20.24 -14.62 -2.33
N ILE A 242 -21.00 -14.28 -1.27
CA ILE A 242 -20.45 -13.98 0.05
C ILE A 242 -19.56 -15.10 0.60
N GLY A 243 -19.86 -16.35 0.29
CA GLY A 243 -19.06 -17.49 0.72
C GLY A 243 -17.64 -17.46 0.17
N ASN A 244 -17.45 -17.20 -1.12
CA ASN A 244 -16.14 -17.09 -1.75
C ASN A 244 -15.45 -15.78 -1.37
N VAL A 245 -16.21 -14.70 -1.14
CA VAL A 245 -15.70 -13.43 -0.61
C VAL A 245 -15.06 -13.65 0.78
N LEU A 246 -15.76 -14.32 1.70
CA LEU A 246 -15.21 -14.62 3.04
C LEU A 246 -14.00 -15.56 2.94
N ARG A 247 -14.04 -16.52 2.05
CA ARG A 247 -12.93 -17.43 1.82
C ARG A 247 -11.70 -16.72 1.26
N THR A 248 -11.88 -15.71 0.40
CA THR A 248 -10.81 -14.86 -0.13
C THR A 248 -10.16 -13.97 0.95
N ALA A 249 -10.89 -13.64 2.01
CA ALA A 249 -10.34 -12.91 3.14
C ALA A 249 -9.30 -13.72 3.94
N VAL A 250 -9.38 -15.05 3.94
CA VAL A 250 -8.52 -15.93 4.74
C VAL A 250 -7.03 -15.77 4.41
N PRO A 251 -6.57 -15.89 3.15
CA PRO A 251 -5.16 -15.70 2.82
C PRO A 251 -4.66 -14.30 3.17
N LEU A 252 -5.50 -13.27 3.03
CA LEU A 252 -5.14 -11.89 3.37
C LEU A 252 -4.91 -11.72 4.88
N ILE A 253 -5.81 -12.25 5.71
CA ILE A 253 -5.67 -12.19 7.17
C ILE A 253 -4.39 -12.90 7.62
N ILE A 254 -4.16 -14.12 7.13
CA ILE A 254 -2.96 -14.89 7.47
C ILE A 254 -1.71 -14.14 7.00
N TYR A 255 -1.73 -13.58 5.79
CA TYR A 255 -0.62 -12.81 5.25
C TYR A 255 -0.25 -11.63 6.16
N PHE A 256 -1.22 -10.79 6.55
CA PHE A 256 -0.97 -9.62 7.40
C PHE A 256 -0.30 -10.02 8.71
N ILE A 257 -0.79 -11.10 9.35
CA ILE A 257 -0.23 -11.57 10.62
C ILE A 257 1.17 -12.14 10.43
N VAL A 258 1.34 -13.05 9.48
CA VAL A 258 2.60 -13.79 9.31
C VAL A 258 3.72 -12.87 8.87
N ILE A 259 3.49 -12.01 7.86
CA ILE A 259 4.55 -11.11 7.37
C ILE A 259 4.92 -10.07 8.43
N PHE A 260 3.92 -9.48 9.10
CA PHE A 260 4.16 -8.47 10.13
C PHE A 260 4.94 -9.05 11.32
N VAL A 261 4.47 -10.16 11.88
CA VAL A 261 5.12 -10.82 13.02
C VAL A 261 6.50 -11.35 12.64
N GLY A 262 6.66 -11.89 11.44
CA GLY A 262 7.94 -12.36 10.92
C GLY A 262 8.98 -11.25 10.82
N VAL A 263 8.60 -10.10 10.23
CA VAL A 263 9.48 -8.92 10.14
C VAL A 263 9.76 -8.34 11.52
N LEU A 264 8.76 -8.24 12.40
CA LEU A 264 8.94 -7.76 13.77
C LEU A 264 9.91 -8.65 14.54
N PHE A 265 9.74 -9.96 14.46
CA PHE A 265 10.64 -10.93 15.11
C PHE A 265 12.08 -10.78 14.61
N TRP A 266 12.27 -10.64 13.30
CA TRP A 266 13.59 -10.38 12.73
C TRP A 266 14.19 -9.06 13.25
N CYS A 267 13.42 -7.98 13.26
CA CYS A 267 13.87 -6.67 13.73
C CYS A 267 14.29 -6.72 15.22
N ILE A 268 13.53 -7.41 16.06
CA ILE A 268 13.87 -7.61 17.47
C ILE A 268 15.18 -8.40 17.60
N ARG A 269 15.33 -9.50 16.85
CA ARG A 269 16.55 -10.33 16.88
C ARG A 269 17.78 -9.59 16.35
N ALA A 270 17.60 -8.78 15.33
CA ALA A 270 18.65 -7.95 14.75
C ALA A 270 18.91 -6.65 15.55
N LYS A 271 18.21 -6.44 16.68
CA LYS A 271 18.31 -5.24 17.54
C LYS A 271 18.08 -3.94 16.78
N ILE A 272 17.19 -3.96 15.80
CA ILE A 272 16.82 -2.76 15.02
C ILE A 272 15.99 -1.84 15.92
N PRO A 273 16.25 -0.50 15.94
CA PRO A 273 15.48 0.47 16.71
C PRO A 273 13.98 0.42 16.39
N TYR A 274 13.13 0.67 17.39
CA TYR A 274 11.66 0.60 17.24
C TYR A 274 11.14 1.52 16.14
N ASP A 275 11.68 2.72 16.05
CA ASP A 275 11.31 3.72 15.07
C ASP A 275 11.62 3.30 13.62
N ILE A 276 12.67 2.50 13.39
CA ILE A 276 13.00 1.92 12.08
C ILE A 276 12.28 0.59 11.86
N ALA A 277 12.11 -0.24 12.88
CA ALA A 277 11.41 -1.51 12.77
C ALA A 277 9.91 -1.34 12.43
N THR A 278 9.30 -0.29 12.97
CA THR A 278 7.88 0.01 12.74
C THR A 278 7.57 0.19 11.25
N PRO A 279 8.22 1.10 10.50
CA PRO A 279 7.98 1.21 9.06
C PRO A 279 8.37 -0.06 8.29
N GLN A 280 9.36 -0.84 8.72
CA GLN A 280 9.69 -2.13 8.10
C GLN A 280 8.50 -3.10 8.17
N CYS A 281 7.88 -3.23 9.35
CA CYS A 281 6.74 -4.11 9.56
C CYS A 281 5.52 -3.66 8.73
N PHE A 282 5.20 -2.37 8.75
CA PHE A 282 4.02 -1.86 8.05
C PHE A 282 4.20 -1.81 6.53
N THR A 283 5.38 -1.50 6.01
CA THR A 283 5.63 -1.54 4.56
C THR A 283 5.57 -2.96 4.01
N ALA A 284 6.02 -3.95 4.79
CA ALA A 284 5.96 -5.35 4.40
C ALA A 284 4.53 -5.90 4.42
N ALA A 285 3.73 -5.51 5.41
CA ALA A 285 2.36 -6.01 5.57
C ALA A 285 1.36 -5.29 4.65
N SER A 286 1.48 -4.00 4.44
CA SER A 286 0.53 -3.21 3.69
C SER A 286 0.71 -3.35 2.17
N ASN A 287 -0.41 -3.37 1.45
CA ASN A 287 -0.45 -3.55 -0.01
C ASN A 287 -1.08 -2.33 -0.70
N ASN A 288 -0.84 -2.16 -1.99
CA ASN A 288 -1.49 -1.15 -2.82
C ASN A 288 -2.71 -1.77 -3.51
N PHE A 289 -3.81 -1.82 -2.79
CA PHE A 289 -5.04 -2.40 -3.32
C PHE A 289 -5.59 -1.59 -4.48
N GLU A 290 -5.44 -0.29 -4.44
CA GLU A 290 -5.94 0.62 -5.47
C GLU A 290 -5.31 0.31 -6.82
N LEU A 291 -4.00 0.08 -6.85
CA LEU A 291 -3.32 -0.34 -8.07
C LEU A 291 -3.73 -1.76 -8.47
N ALA A 292 -3.78 -2.70 -7.51
CA ALA A 292 -4.18 -4.08 -7.77
C ALA A 292 -5.58 -4.14 -8.39
N ILE A 293 -6.52 -3.35 -7.87
CA ILE A 293 -7.87 -3.25 -8.39
C ILE A 293 -7.90 -2.59 -9.77
N ALA A 294 -7.20 -1.46 -9.95
CA ALA A 294 -7.15 -0.80 -11.24
C ALA A 294 -6.61 -1.74 -12.34
N VAL A 295 -5.60 -2.54 -12.01
CA VAL A 295 -5.05 -3.53 -12.93
C VAL A 295 -6.00 -4.72 -13.11
N ALA A 296 -6.61 -5.23 -12.06
CA ALA A 296 -7.57 -6.33 -12.15
C ALA A 296 -8.80 -5.92 -12.99
N VAL A 297 -9.36 -4.74 -12.73
CA VAL A 297 -10.48 -4.19 -13.52
C VAL A 297 -10.07 -3.95 -14.97
N GLY A 298 -8.92 -3.33 -15.20
CA GLY A 298 -8.43 -3.02 -16.55
C GLY A 298 -8.08 -4.26 -17.38
N THR A 299 -7.72 -5.37 -16.72
CA THR A 299 -7.30 -6.62 -17.38
C THR A 299 -8.45 -7.59 -17.54
N TYR A 300 -9.27 -7.77 -16.51
CA TYR A 300 -10.31 -8.79 -16.43
C TYR A 300 -11.74 -8.23 -16.50
N GLY A 301 -11.89 -6.92 -16.34
CA GLY A 301 -13.18 -6.22 -16.27
C GLY A 301 -13.69 -6.02 -14.85
N VAL A 302 -14.62 -5.06 -14.70
CA VAL A 302 -15.17 -4.64 -13.39
C VAL A 302 -15.87 -5.77 -12.64
N ARG A 303 -16.56 -6.68 -13.36
CA ARG A 303 -17.33 -7.79 -12.79
C ARG A 303 -16.52 -9.08 -12.62
N SER A 304 -15.21 -9.03 -12.85
CA SER A 304 -14.39 -10.22 -12.72
C SER A 304 -14.20 -10.61 -11.24
N LYS A 305 -14.03 -11.90 -11.02
CA LYS A 305 -13.73 -12.43 -9.69
C LYS A 305 -12.36 -11.98 -9.18
N GLU A 306 -11.44 -11.73 -10.09
CA GLU A 306 -10.12 -11.13 -9.81
C GLU A 306 -10.25 -9.72 -9.26
N ALA A 307 -11.08 -8.87 -9.88
CA ALA A 307 -11.36 -7.53 -9.41
C ALA A 307 -12.07 -7.56 -8.04
N LEU A 308 -13.04 -8.47 -7.88
CA LEU A 308 -13.72 -8.70 -6.61
C LEU A 308 -12.75 -9.11 -5.50
N ALA A 309 -11.86 -10.06 -5.77
CA ALA A 309 -10.86 -10.50 -4.80
C ALA A 309 -9.93 -9.35 -4.37
N ALA A 310 -9.51 -8.52 -5.32
CA ALA A 310 -8.69 -7.35 -5.02
C ALA A 310 -9.46 -6.31 -4.17
N THR A 311 -10.76 -6.14 -4.39
CA THR A 311 -11.61 -5.19 -3.66
C THR A 311 -11.85 -5.59 -2.20
N ILE A 312 -11.81 -6.89 -1.88
CA ILE A 312 -11.91 -7.37 -0.49
C ILE A 312 -10.70 -6.92 0.35
N GLY A 313 -9.56 -6.66 -0.30
CA GLY A 313 -8.32 -6.30 0.37
C GLY A 313 -8.44 -5.13 1.35
N PRO A 314 -8.91 -3.95 0.95
CA PRO A 314 -9.09 -2.81 1.87
C PRO A 314 -10.00 -3.10 3.06
N LEU A 315 -11.03 -3.95 2.88
CA LEU A 315 -11.94 -4.39 3.94
C LEU A 315 -11.18 -5.07 5.08
N ILE A 316 -10.24 -5.90 4.72
CA ILE A 316 -9.46 -6.69 5.68
C ILE A 316 -8.25 -5.90 6.18
N GLU A 317 -7.58 -5.14 5.31
CA GLU A 317 -6.36 -4.40 5.66
C GLU A 317 -6.60 -3.41 6.81
N VAL A 318 -7.62 -2.58 6.69
CA VAL A 318 -7.83 -1.48 7.64
C VAL A 318 -8.02 -1.96 9.08
N PRO A 319 -8.93 -2.92 9.38
CA PRO A 319 -9.04 -3.48 10.73
C PRO A 319 -7.77 -4.20 11.18
N MET A 320 -7.14 -4.97 10.28
CA MET A 320 -5.96 -5.75 10.62
C MET A 320 -4.76 -4.86 10.96
N LEU A 321 -4.45 -3.86 10.13
CA LEU A 321 -3.32 -2.97 10.40
C LEU A 321 -3.57 -2.10 11.62
N LEU A 322 -4.81 -1.71 11.91
CA LEU A 322 -5.15 -1.04 13.16
C LEU A 322 -4.85 -1.93 14.39
N LEU A 323 -5.25 -3.20 14.34
CA LEU A 323 -4.90 -4.17 15.40
C LEU A 323 -3.39 -4.31 15.54
N LEU A 324 -2.65 -4.36 14.43
CA LEU A 324 -1.19 -4.47 14.42
C LEU A 324 -0.50 -3.20 14.95
N VAL A 325 -1.11 -2.00 14.81
CA VAL A 325 -0.63 -0.78 15.48
C VAL A 325 -0.69 -0.93 17.00
N TYR A 326 -1.79 -1.43 17.54
CA TYR A 326 -1.89 -1.68 18.99
C TYR A 326 -0.95 -2.80 19.42
N PHE A 327 -0.82 -3.85 18.63
CA PHE A 327 0.05 -4.98 18.90
C PHE A 327 1.53 -4.57 18.99
N ILE A 328 2.05 -3.82 18.02
CA ILE A 328 3.46 -3.39 18.04
C ILE A 328 3.76 -2.45 19.22
N LYS A 329 2.84 -1.55 19.55
CA LYS A 329 2.93 -0.70 20.74
C LYS A 329 2.92 -1.50 22.04
N TYR A 330 2.11 -2.55 22.12
CA TYR A 330 2.07 -3.45 23.27
C TYR A 330 3.40 -4.21 23.41
N VAL A 331 3.93 -4.77 22.31
CA VAL A 331 5.22 -5.46 22.28
C VAL A 331 6.34 -4.53 22.72
N HIS A 332 6.38 -3.32 22.20
CA HIS A 332 7.38 -2.32 22.58
C HIS A 332 7.37 -2.01 24.09
N ARG A 333 6.19 -1.85 24.67
CA ARG A 333 6.03 -1.53 26.10
C ARG A 333 6.36 -2.72 27.02
N ARG A 334 6.05 -3.93 26.61
CA ARG A 334 6.11 -5.13 27.47
C ARG A 334 7.42 -5.87 27.40
N TRP A 335 8.09 -5.89 26.24
CA TRP A 335 9.22 -6.78 25.98
C TRP A 335 10.58 -6.07 26.07
N TRP A 336 10.69 -4.96 26.77
CA TRP A 336 11.96 -4.26 27.05
C TRP A 336 12.82 -4.03 25.80
N TRP A 337 12.19 -3.79 24.68
CA TRP A 337 12.87 -3.47 23.45
C TRP A 337 13.27 -2.01 23.46
N ASN A 338 14.46 -1.73 24.04
CA ASN A 338 15.10 -0.41 24.04
C ASN A 338 16.43 -0.48 23.28
N PRO A 339 16.45 -0.73 21.96
CA PRO A 339 17.65 -0.49 21.20
C PRO A 339 17.93 1.05 21.17
N PRO A 340 19.18 1.46 20.92
CA PRO A 340 19.49 2.89 20.78
C PRO A 340 18.63 3.53 19.71
N GLN A 341 18.22 4.77 19.93
CA GLN A 341 17.41 5.51 18.93
C GLN A 341 18.19 5.64 17.62
N SER A 342 17.48 5.57 16.49
CA SER A 342 18.10 5.67 15.16
C SER A 342 18.97 6.90 14.96
N ALA A 343 18.60 8.03 15.57
CA ALA A 343 19.42 9.26 15.58
C ALA A 343 20.81 9.03 16.17
N ALA A 344 20.92 8.28 17.27
CA ALA A 344 22.21 7.98 17.90
C ALA A 344 23.10 7.07 17.03
N LEU A 345 22.47 6.15 16.26
CA LEU A 345 23.19 5.27 15.32
C LEU A 345 23.68 6.05 14.09
N VAL A 346 22.89 6.98 13.58
CA VAL A 346 23.28 7.84 12.44
C VAL A 346 24.39 8.81 12.85
N ASP A 347 24.34 9.35 14.06
CA ASP A 347 25.37 10.26 14.56
C ASP A 347 26.68 9.53 14.88
N SER A 348 26.64 8.29 15.38
CA SER A 348 27.85 7.47 15.56
C SER A 348 28.52 7.12 14.23
N GLU A 349 27.75 6.80 13.18
CA GLU A 349 28.30 6.58 11.84
C GLU A 349 28.91 7.85 11.22
N LYS A 350 28.33 9.04 11.48
CA LYS A 350 28.91 10.32 11.03
C LYS A 350 30.21 10.66 11.76
N GLY A 351 30.34 10.23 13.03
CA GLY A 351 31.56 10.35 13.81
C GLY A 351 32.71 9.53 13.24
N ASP A 352 32.44 8.27 12.91
CA ASP A 352 33.41 7.33 12.31
C ASP A 352 33.94 7.82 10.95
N TYR A 353 33.08 8.35 10.10
CA TYR A 353 33.50 8.94 8.82
C TYR A 353 34.36 10.21 8.96
N ARG A 354 34.20 10.96 10.06
CA ARG A 354 35.05 12.12 10.32
C ARG A 354 36.44 11.74 10.84
N GLU A 355 36.53 10.68 11.63
CA GLU A 355 37.82 10.18 12.11
C GLU A 355 38.65 9.53 10.99
N ASP A 356 38.01 8.80 10.07
CA ASP A 356 38.71 8.23 8.91
C ASP A 356 39.16 9.30 7.91
N ALA A 357 38.37 10.37 7.72
CA ALA A 357 38.74 11.51 6.85
C ALA A 357 39.88 12.38 7.42
N THR A 358 40.15 12.28 8.72
CA THR A 358 41.28 13.00 9.38
C THR A 358 42.54 12.16 9.47
N ARG A 359 42.47 10.87 9.10
CA ARG A 359 43.65 9.95 9.07
C ARG A 359 44.26 9.74 7.70
N VAL A 360 43.75 10.43 6.66
CA VAL A 360 44.33 10.52 5.32
C VAL A 360 44.93 11.91 5.11
#